data_5ce9aab4d78988c4ab72bff39f06c7c7
#
_entry.id   5ce9aab4d78988c4ab72bff39f06c7c7
#
_cell.length_a   1.000
_cell.length_b   1.000
_cell.length_c   1.000
_cell.angle_alpha   90.00
_cell.angle_beta   90.00
_cell.angle_gamma   90.00
#
_symmetry.space_group_name_H-M   'P 1'
#
loop_
_entity.id
_entity.type
_entity.pdbx_description
1 polymer ?
#
loop_
_entity_poly.entity_id
_entity_poly.type
_entity_poly.pdbx_seq_one_letter_code
_entity_poly.pdbx_strand_id
1 'polypeptide(L)'
;ALESHARSRRLPRTLSIYEVDRIRSTLERTVSIKIAELEARLGILGTAVTVSPFLGLLGTVWGVMMAFCGMAQVGKPDIGSMAPGVSGALLTTVVGLLVAIPSVVGFNLLTSSVRNTITEMDNFVEDFVSVLKLQTSEPKGN
;
A
#
# COMPACT_ATOMS: atom_id res chain seq x y z
N ALA A 1 -32.13 -47.74 36.95
CA ALA A 1 -31.09 -47.55 35.99
C ALA A 1 -30.91 -46.04 35.73
N LEU A 2 -30.04 -45.43 36.53
CA LEU A 2 -29.63 -44.04 36.37
C LEU A 2 -28.28 -44.04 35.71
N GLU A 3 -28.25 -44.03 34.40
CA GLU A 3 -27.01 -43.83 33.68
C GLU A 3 -26.63 -42.35 33.74
N SER A 4 -25.61 -42.19 34.53
CA SER A 4 -24.82 -40.99 34.71
C SER A 4 -24.32 -40.48 33.34
N HIS A 5 -24.88 -39.39 32.85
CA HIS A 5 -24.24 -38.60 31.83
C HIS A 5 -22.97 -37.98 32.45
N ALA A 6 -21.91 -38.75 32.41
CA ALA A 6 -20.57 -38.21 32.61
C ALA A 6 -20.30 -37.23 31.49
N ARG A 7 -20.67 -35.97 31.73
CA ARG A 7 -20.26 -34.81 30.95
C ARG A 7 -18.73 -34.78 31.01
N SER A 8 -18.11 -35.38 30.03
CA SER A 8 -16.67 -35.28 29.81
C SER A 8 -16.30 -33.79 29.78
N ARG A 9 -15.97 -33.23 30.94
CA ARG A 9 -15.25 -31.95 31.02
C ARG A 9 -13.94 -32.23 30.31
N ARG A 10 -13.87 -31.79 29.05
CA ARG A 10 -12.60 -31.67 28.37
C ARG A 10 -11.74 -30.72 29.21
N LEU A 11 -10.81 -31.31 29.95
CA LEU A 11 -9.75 -30.55 30.60
C LEU A 11 -9.17 -29.59 29.56
N PRO A 12 -8.87 -28.34 29.90
CA PRO A 12 -8.22 -27.43 28.98
C PRO A 12 -6.96 -28.18 28.46
N ARG A 13 -6.96 -28.43 27.15
CA ARG A 13 -5.85 -29.12 26.50
C ARG A 13 -4.66 -28.16 26.60
N THR A 14 -3.72 -28.48 27.45
CA THR A 14 -2.47 -27.71 27.51
C THR A 14 -1.82 -27.79 26.14
N LEU A 15 -1.68 -26.66 25.49
CA LEU A 15 -1.03 -26.58 24.18
C LEU A 15 0.42 -27.04 24.32
N SER A 16 0.87 -27.89 23.42
CA SER A 16 2.28 -28.24 23.31
C SER A 16 3.07 -27.04 22.73
N ILE A 17 4.34 -26.93 23.09
CA ILE A 17 5.26 -25.93 22.52
C ILE A 17 5.23 -25.98 20.98
N TYR A 18 5.18 -27.19 20.39
CA TYR A 18 5.05 -27.37 18.93
C TYR A 18 3.74 -26.82 18.35
N GLU A 19 2.64 -26.89 19.09
CA GLU A 19 1.36 -26.32 18.66
C GLU A 19 1.40 -24.79 18.71
N VAL A 20 2.05 -24.20 19.70
CA VAL A 20 2.26 -22.76 19.81
C VAL A 20 3.13 -22.24 18.66
N ASP A 21 4.23 -22.92 18.34
CA ASP A 21 5.11 -22.51 17.21
C ASP A 21 4.39 -22.65 15.87
N ARG A 22 3.52 -23.65 15.72
CA ARG A 22 2.70 -23.80 14.52
C ARG A 22 1.64 -22.69 14.38
N ILE A 23 1.04 -22.29 15.49
CA ILE A 23 0.10 -21.15 15.51
C ILE A 23 0.85 -19.88 15.14
N ARG A 24 2.02 -19.63 15.72
CA ARG A 24 2.87 -18.49 15.43
C ARG A 24 3.18 -18.39 13.93
N SER A 25 3.71 -19.46 13.34
CA SER A 25 4.07 -19.47 11.92
C SER A 25 2.86 -19.26 10.99
N THR A 26 1.68 -19.74 11.39
CA THR A 26 0.45 -19.51 10.63
C THR A 26 0.00 -18.05 10.71
N LEU A 27 0.09 -17.42 11.89
CA LEU A 27 -0.23 -16.01 12.09
C LEU A 27 0.73 -15.12 11.31
N GLU A 28 2.04 -15.31 11.43
CA GLU A 28 3.07 -14.57 10.70
C GLU A 28 2.86 -14.65 9.18
N ARG A 29 2.55 -15.84 8.68
CA ARG A 29 2.22 -16.03 7.26
C ARG A 29 0.96 -15.27 6.85
N THR A 30 -0.08 -15.28 7.68
CA THR A 30 -1.33 -14.57 7.39
C THR A 30 -1.11 -13.06 7.37
N VAL A 31 -0.35 -12.55 8.34
CA VAL A 31 0.06 -11.13 8.39
C VAL A 31 0.85 -10.76 7.14
N SER A 32 1.86 -11.54 6.75
CA SER A 32 2.68 -11.28 5.56
C SER A 32 1.85 -11.21 4.28
N ILE A 33 0.85 -12.10 4.11
CA ILE A 33 -0.06 -12.07 2.96
C ILE A 33 -0.88 -10.77 2.96
N LYS A 34 -1.38 -10.34 4.11
CA LYS A 34 -2.16 -9.11 4.23
C LYS A 34 -1.32 -7.85 3.97
N ILE A 35 -0.10 -7.84 4.44
CA ILE A 35 0.87 -6.77 4.15
C ILE A 35 1.09 -6.66 2.64
N ALA A 36 1.39 -7.77 1.97
CA ALA A 36 1.62 -7.79 0.52
C ALA A 36 0.40 -7.30 -0.27
N GLU A 37 -0.82 -7.63 0.18
CA GLU A 37 -2.06 -7.13 -0.44
C GLU A 37 -2.22 -5.61 -0.28
N LEU A 38 -1.90 -5.06 0.89
CA LEU A 38 -1.96 -3.61 1.16
C LEU A 38 -0.90 -2.86 0.35
N GLU A 39 0.33 -3.35 0.32
CA GLU A 39 1.42 -2.75 -0.44
C GLU A 39 1.16 -2.74 -1.95
N ALA A 40 0.57 -3.82 -2.48
CA ALA A 40 0.21 -3.88 -3.91
C ALA A 40 -0.77 -2.77 -4.30
N ARG A 41 -1.74 -2.45 -3.44
CA ARG A 41 -2.69 -1.35 -3.69
C ARG A 41 -2.02 0.03 -3.64
N LEU A 42 -1.06 0.21 -2.74
CA LEU A 42 -0.26 1.45 -2.66
C LEU A 42 0.64 1.63 -3.88
N GLY A 43 1.13 0.54 -4.47
CA GLY A 43 1.98 0.57 -5.66
C GLY A 43 1.32 1.27 -6.86
N ILE A 44 0.02 1.10 -7.05
CA ILE A 44 -0.74 1.77 -8.11
C ILE A 44 -0.73 3.29 -7.90
N LEU A 45 -1.00 3.73 -6.67
CA LEU A 45 -1.00 5.15 -6.32
C LEU A 45 0.41 5.75 -6.43
N GLY A 46 1.43 5.02 -5.99
CA GLY A 46 2.84 5.40 -6.16
C GLY A 46 3.24 5.58 -7.63
N THR A 47 2.71 4.73 -8.52
CA THR A 47 2.90 4.87 -9.96
C THR A 47 2.24 6.16 -10.48
N ALA A 48 1.03 6.47 -10.07
CA ALA A 48 0.34 7.71 -10.46
C ALA A 48 1.12 8.95 -10.01
N VAL A 49 1.66 8.95 -8.79
CA VAL A 49 2.52 10.02 -8.24
C VAL A 49 3.72 10.28 -9.15
N THR A 50 4.37 9.21 -9.60
CA THR A 50 5.61 9.31 -10.38
C THR A 50 5.33 9.65 -11.85
N VAL A 51 4.33 9.03 -12.45
CA VAL A 51 4.07 9.13 -13.90
C VAL A 51 3.37 10.44 -14.27
N SER A 52 2.48 10.98 -13.41
CA SER A 52 1.68 12.17 -13.76
C SER A 52 2.52 13.40 -14.11
N PRO A 53 3.60 13.77 -13.37
CA PRO A 53 4.45 14.90 -13.76
C PRO A 53 5.17 14.66 -15.09
N PHE A 54 5.60 13.42 -15.36
CA PHE A 54 6.25 13.08 -16.62
C PHE A 54 5.31 13.15 -17.81
N LEU A 55 4.04 12.78 -17.64
CA LEU A 55 3.02 12.97 -18.67
C LEU A 55 2.78 14.47 -18.95
N GLY A 56 2.77 15.30 -17.90
CA GLY A 56 2.72 16.76 -18.06
C GLY A 56 3.91 17.30 -18.83
N LEU A 57 5.13 16.86 -18.49
CA LEU A 57 6.35 17.24 -19.21
C LEU A 57 6.33 16.76 -20.66
N LEU A 58 5.90 15.53 -20.92
CA LEU A 58 5.76 15.00 -22.27
C LEU A 58 4.82 15.88 -23.10
N GLY A 59 3.70 16.32 -22.51
CA GLY A 59 2.75 17.20 -23.16
C GLY A 59 3.36 18.54 -23.55
N THR A 60 4.23 19.13 -22.70
CA THR A 60 4.91 20.40 -23.07
C THR A 60 5.90 20.19 -24.20
N VAL A 61 6.73 19.16 -24.14
CA VAL A 61 7.71 18.88 -25.19
C VAL A 61 7.00 18.65 -26.52
N TRP A 62 5.96 17.83 -26.53
CA TRP A 62 5.16 17.54 -27.71
C TRP A 62 4.46 18.80 -28.27
N GLY A 63 3.80 19.56 -27.41
CA GLY A 63 3.06 20.75 -27.84
C GLY A 63 3.96 21.87 -28.40
N VAL A 64 5.12 22.10 -27.77
CA VAL A 64 6.12 23.04 -28.27
C VAL A 64 6.70 22.56 -29.59
N MET A 65 7.01 21.29 -29.73
CA MET A 65 7.48 20.71 -30.98
C MET A 65 6.47 20.93 -32.13
N MET A 66 5.20 20.66 -31.87
CA MET A 66 4.13 20.87 -32.86
C MET A 66 3.97 22.34 -33.23
N ALA A 67 4.11 23.27 -32.26
CA ALA A 67 4.07 24.69 -32.53
C ALA A 67 5.22 25.14 -33.49
N PHE A 68 6.42 24.65 -33.28
CA PHE A 68 7.56 24.92 -34.19
C PHE A 68 7.38 24.26 -35.57
N CYS A 69 6.86 23.06 -35.65
CA CYS A 69 6.55 22.41 -36.92
C CYS A 69 5.52 23.20 -37.72
N GLY A 70 4.49 23.73 -37.08
CA GLY A 70 3.49 24.58 -37.73
C GLY A 70 4.08 25.88 -38.26
N MET A 71 4.94 26.52 -37.49
CA MET A 71 5.64 27.76 -37.94
C MET A 71 6.54 27.49 -39.15
N ALA A 72 7.25 26.38 -39.18
CA ALA A 72 8.13 26.02 -40.31
C ALA A 72 7.34 25.84 -41.62
N GLN A 73 6.11 25.38 -41.59
CA GLN A 73 5.22 25.24 -42.77
C GLN A 73 4.75 26.56 -43.31
N VAL A 74 4.55 27.59 -42.47
CA VAL A 74 4.10 28.90 -42.88
C VAL A 74 5.25 29.74 -43.47
N GLY A 75 6.50 29.37 -43.22
CA GLY A 75 7.70 29.99 -43.79
C GLY A 75 8.00 31.40 -43.25
N LYS A 76 7.26 31.91 -42.29
CA LYS A 76 7.50 33.20 -41.62
C LYS A 76 7.46 33.00 -40.10
N PRO A 77 8.49 33.48 -39.37
CA PRO A 77 8.47 33.43 -37.92
C PRO A 77 7.40 34.43 -37.42
N ASP A 78 6.30 33.88 -36.90
CA ASP A 78 5.21 34.67 -36.29
C ASP A 78 4.89 34.11 -34.90
N ILE A 79 5.09 34.94 -33.88
CA ILE A 79 4.82 34.60 -32.48
C ILE A 79 3.32 34.36 -32.27
N GLY A 80 2.46 35.05 -33.00
CA GLY A 80 1.01 34.91 -32.88
C GLY A 80 0.53 33.50 -33.26
N SER A 81 1.16 32.89 -34.26
CA SER A 81 0.84 31.51 -34.70
C SER A 81 1.35 30.45 -33.75
N MET A 82 2.43 30.72 -32.99
CA MET A 82 2.99 29.79 -32.00
C MET A 82 2.29 29.85 -30.65
N ALA A 83 1.80 31.01 -30.24
CA ALA A 83 1.30 31.24 -28.88
C ALA A 83 0.20 30.25 -28.45
N PRO A 84 -0.78 29.87 -29.29
CA PRO A 84 -1.78 28.86 -28.87
C PRO A 84 -1.18 27.47 -28.57
N GLY A 85 -0.23 27.03 -29.43
CA GLY A 85 0.42 25.73 -29.26
C GLY A 85 1.28 25.66 -27.99
N VAL A 86 2.05 26.72 -27.73
CA VAL A 86 2.88 26.81 -26.51
C VAL A 86 2.00 26.93 -25.26
N SER A 87 0.93 27.74 -25.32
CA SER A 87 -0.01 27.87 -24.20
C SER A 87 -0.69 26.54 -23.87
N GLY A 88 -1.16 25.81 -24.89
CA GLY A 88 -1.72 24.47 -24.71
C GLY A 88 -0.71 23.49 -24.13
N ALA A 89 0.55 23.55 -24.58
CA ALA A 89 1.62 22.73 -24.03
C ALA A 89 1.85 22.99 -22.54
N LEU A 90 1.93 24.24 -22.12
CA LEU A 90 2.09 24.60 -20.70
C LEU A 90 0.91 24.12 -19.84
N LEU A 91 -0.31 24.15 -20.37
CA LEU A 91 -1.49 23.68 -19.69
C LEU A 91 -1.40 22.19 -19.34
N THR A 92 -0.78 21.36 -20.19
CA THR A 92 -0.63 19.93 -19.91
C THR A 92 0.24 19.65 -18.67
N THR A 93 1.27 20.47 -18.43
CA THR A 93 2.08 20.38 -17.21
C THR A 93 1.27 20.77 -15.98
N VAL A 94 0.46 21.82 -16.06
CA VAL A 94 -0.44 22.20 -14.95
C VAL A 94 -1.39 21.06 -14.61
N VAL A 95 -2.00 20.43 -15.61
CA VAL A 95 -2.89 19.27 -15.41
C VAL A 95 -2.13 18.10 -14.78
N GLY A 96 -0.92 17.78 -15.28
CA GLY A 96 -0.08 16.73 -14.70
C GLY A 96 0.22 16.96 -13.23
N LEU A 97 0.54 18.20 -12.84
CA LEU A 97 0.80 18.60 -11.46
C LEU A 97 -0.47 18.61 -10.59
N LEU A 98 -1.60 19.00 -11.12
CA LEU A 98 -2.90 18.94 -10.42
C LEU A 98 -3.28 17.51 -10.03
N VAL A 99 -2.87 16.53 -10.80
CA VAL A 99 -3.06 15.10 -10.47
C VAL A 99 -1.97 14.62 -9.49
N ALA A 100 -0.72 15.00 -9.74
CA ALA A 100 0.42 14.52 -8.96
C ALA A 100 0.38 14.99 -7.50
N ILE A 101 0.07 16.27 -7.26
CA ILE A 101 0.14 16.85 -5.91
C ILE A 101 -0.81 16.18 -4.92
N PRO A 102 -2.12 16.05 -5.19
CA PRO A 102 -3.00 15.32 -4.26
C PRO A 102 -2.67 13.84 -4.17
N SER A 103 -2.17 13.23 -5.25
CA SER A 103 -1.73 11.83 -5.25
C SER A 103 -0.55 11.60 -4.32
N VAL A 104 0.45 12.48 -4.30
CA VAL A 104 1.60 12.44 -3.37
C VAL A 104 1.12 12.53 -1.93
N VAL A 105 0.25 13.48 -1.63
CA VAL A 105 -0.28 13.65 -0.27
C VAL A 105 -1.04 12.39 0.17
N GLY A 106 -1.94 11.90 -0.66
CA GLY A 106 -2.70 10.67 -0.39
C GLY A 106 -1.79 9.45 -0.22
N PHE A 107 -0.78 9.29 -1.09
CA PHE A 107 0.19 8.20 -1.00
C PHE A 107 0.96 8.22 0.32
N ASN A 108 1.46 9.37 0.74
CA ASN A 108 2.21 9.50 1.99
C ASN A 108 1.35 9.20 3.22
N LEU A 109 0.11 9.69 3.26
CA LEU A 109 -0.82 9.44 4.35
C LEU A 109 -1.18 7.95 4.44
N LEU A 110 -1.50 7.32 3.32
CA LEU A 110 -1.84 5.90 3.26
C LEU A 110 -0.65 5.01 3.61
N THR A 111 0.55 5.33 3.12
CA THR A 111 1.78 4.58 3.45
C THR A 111 2.07 4.64 4.94
N SER A 112 1.92 5.81 5.56
CA SER A 112 2.08 5.95 7.02
C SER A 112 1.05 5.12 7.80
N SER A 113 -0.21 5.16 7.37
CA SER A 113 -1.29 4.37 7.99
C SER A 113 -1.04 2.87 7.88
N VAL A 114 -0.65 2.40 6.69
CA VAL A 114 -0.33 0.98 6.47
C VAL A 114 0.84 0.54 7.33
N ARG A 115 1.91 1.34 7.43
CA ARG A 115 3.06 1.04 8.29
C ARG A 115 2.68 0.90 9.76
N ASN A 116 1.83 1.79 10.28
CA ASN A 116 1.34 1.70 11.65
C ASN A 116 0.52 0.41 11.85
N THR A 117 -0.37 0.08 10.92
CA THR A 117 -1.15 -1.17 10.98
C THR A 117 -0.27 -2.41 10.97
N ILE A 118 0.81 -2.43 10.17
CA ILE A 118 1.78 -3.53 10.15
C ILE A 118 2.40 -3.70 11.53
N THR A 119 2.88 -2.62 12.15
CA THR A 119 3.48 -2.65 13.49
C THR A 119 2.50 -3.15 14.54
N GLU A 120 1.23 -2.73 14.48
CA GLU A 120 0.19 -3.22 15.39
C GLU A 120 -0.08 -4.72 15.21
N MET A 121 -0.11 -5.21 13.97
CA MET A 121 -0.30 -6.63 13.68
C MET A 121 0.86 -7.47 14.20
N ASP A 122 2.10 -7.02 14.01
CA ASP A 122 3.29 -7.72 14.51
C ASP A 122 3.30 -7.77 16.05
N ASN A 123 3.03 -6.66 16.71
CA ASN A 123 2.92 -6.60 18.16
C ASN A 123 1.81 -7.54 18.67
N PHE A 124 0.66 -7.55 18.00
CA PHE A 124 -0.43 -8.46 18.37
C PHE A 124 -0.01 -9.93 18.28
N VAL A 125 0.71 -10.31 17.23
CA VAL A 125 1.20 -11.70 17.08
C VAL A 125 2.17 -12.06 18.22
N GLU A 126 3.09 -11.16 18.56
CA GLU A 126 4.06 -11.40 19.65
C GLU A 126 3.37 -11.50 21.01
N ASP A 127 2.46 -10.60 21.33
CA ASP A 127 1.69 -10.61 22.56
C ASP A 127 0.85 -11.90 22.69
N PHE A 128 0.15 -12.25 21.61
CA PHE A 128 -0.67 -13.46 21.59
C PHE A 128 0.16 -14.73 21.82
N VAL A 129 1.30 -14.84 21.14
CA VAL A 129 2.21 -15.98 21.31
C VAL A 129 2.81 -16.01 22.72
N SER A 130 3.12 -14.85 23.31
CA SER A 130 3.65 -14.77 24.67
C SER A 130 2.65 -15.29 25.72
N VAL A 131 1.39 -14.92 25.59
CA VAL A 131 0.31 -15.42 26.46
C VAL A 131 0.13 -16.93 26.33
N LEU A 132 0.17 -17.47 25.09
CA LEU A 132 0.08 -18.91 24.87
C LEU A 132 1.26 -19.67 25.51
N LYS A 133 2.47 -19.12 25.42
CA LYS A 133 3.66 -19.72 26.05
C LYS A 133 3.58 -19.74 27.57
N LEU A 134 3.05 -18.69 28.20
CA LEU A 134 2.83 -18.64 29.65
C LEU A 134 1.85 -19.74 30.11
N GLN A 135 0.78 -19.96 29.36
CA GLN A 135 -0.19 -21.03 29.65
C GLN A 135 0.40 -22.46 29.48
N THR A 136 1.42 -22.58 28.64
CA THR A 136 2.11 -23.87 28.40
C THR A 136 3.18 -24.15 29.47
N SER A 137 3.77 -23.09 30.04
CA SER A 137 4.89 -23.18 31.01
C SER A 137 4.44 -23.29 32.47
N GLU A 138 3.15 -23.16 32.80
CA GLU A 138 2.70 -23.40 34.17
C GLU A 138 2.87 -24.89 34.52
N PRO A 139 3.81 -25.25 35.43
CA PRO A 139 3.92 -26.59 35.92
C PRO A 139 2.65 -26.91 36.73
N LYS A 140 1.99 -28.01 36.43
CA LYS A 140 0.96 -28.57 37.30
C LYS A 140 1.50 -28.56 38.73
N GLY A 141 0.98 -27.64 39.56
CA GLY A 141 1.21 -27.64 40.97
C GLY A 141 0.85 -29.04 41.53
N ASN A 142 1.75 -29.54 42.27
CA ASN A 142 1.75 -30.82 42.96
C ASN A 142 0.58 -30.91 43.95
#